data_7b691ec56b2890d08f8127a53244a20a
#
_entry.id   7b691ec56b2890d08f8127a53244a20a
#
_cell.length_a   1.000
_cell.length_b   1.000
_cell.length_c   1.000
_cell.angle_alpha   90.00
_cell.angle_beta   90.00
_cell.angle_gamma   90.00
#
_symmetry.space_group_name_H-M   'P 1'
#
loop_
_entity.id
_entity.type
_entity.pdbx_description
1 polymer ?
#
loop_
_entity_poly.entity_id
_entity_poly.type
_entity_poly.pdbx_seq_one_letter_code
_entity_poly.pdbx_strand_id
1 'polypeptide(L)'
;MSGPKTLFDKIWENHLVDQQDDGTCLVYIDRQLIHEITSAQAFDGLRESGRKARRPEANLCVPDHNVPTTPGRGGTDEIEDDASRIQLEVLEANAAEFGLPYISIND
;
A
#
# COMPACT_ATOMS: atom_id res chain seq x y z
N MET A 1 5.41 28.61 -10.56
CA MET A 1 4.80 29.86 -10.09
C MET A 1 5.35 30.26 -8.74
N SER A 2 5.59 31.52 -8.54
CA SER A 2 6.19 32.08 -7.33
C SER A 2 5.16 32.63 -6.33
N GLY A 3 4.00 32.03 -6.19
CA GLY A 3 2.96 32.41 -5.24
C GLY A 3 2.79 31.44 -4.11
N PRO A 4 1.89 31.73 -3.15
CA PRO A 4 1.52 30.75 -2.13
C PRO A 4 0.95 29.49 -2.76
N LYS A 5 1.33 28.34 -2.20
CA LYS A 5 0.92 27.02 -2.69
C LYS A 5 0.29 26.21 -1.57
N THR A 6 -0.73 25.44 -1.89
CA THR A 6 -1.31 24.47 -0.97
C THR A 6 -0.36 23.28 -0.80
N LEU A 7 -0.59 22.47 0.21
CA LEU A 7 0.15 21.21 0.37
C LEU A 7 -0.03 20.30 -0.85
N PHE A 8 -1.24 20.27 -1.40
CA PHE A 8 -1.53 19.52 -2.63
C PHE A 8 -0.63 19.98 -3.78
N ASP A 9 -0.56 21.31 -4.02
CA ASP A 9 0.26 21.85 -5.11
C ASP A 9 1.72 21.47 -4.95
N LYS A 10 2.24 21.54 -3.73
CA LYS A 10 3.64 21.20 -3.44
C LYS A 10 3.95 19.72 -3.71
N ILE A 11 3.06 18.83 -3.28
CA ILE A 11 3.23 17.40 -3.51
C ILE A 11 3.09 17.09 -5.01
N TRP A 12 2.05 17.65 -5.64
CA TRP A 12 1.78 17.44 -7.07
C TRP A 12 2.97 17.82 -7.94
N GLU A 13 3.46 19.04 -7.77
CA GLU A 13 4.57 19.56 -8.58
C GLU A 13 5.84 18.75 -8.42
N ASN A 14 6.11 18.26 -7.22
CA ASN A 14 7.30 17.44 -6.96
C ASN A 14 7.22 16.05 -7.59
N HIS A 15 6.03 15.57 -7.93
CA HIS A 15 5.82 14.26 -8.51
C HIS A 15 5.46 14.29 -9.99
N LEU A 16 5.17 15.47 -10.53
CA LEU A 16 4.81 15.64 -11.93
C LEU A 16 6.04 15.42 -12.82
N VAL A 17 5.97 14.42 -13.71
CA VAL A 17 7.04 14.10 -14.65
C VAL A 17 6.80 14.79 -15.99
N ASP A 18 5.56 14.73 -16.48
CA ASP A 18 5.19 15.28 -17.78
C ASP A 18 3.71 15.63 -17.81
N GLN A 19 3.37 16.62 -18.60
CA GLN A 19 1.99 17.01 -18.86
C GLN A 19 1.76 17.14 -20.36
N GLN A 20 0.78 16.42 -20.88
CA GLN A 20 0.41 16.43 -22.29
C GLN A 20 -0.48 17.65 -22.60
N ASP A 21 -0.63 17.94 -23.90
CA ASP A 21 -1.41 19.09 -24.37
C ASP A 21 -2.89 19.01 -23.97
N ASP A 22 -3.43 17.80 -23.81
CA ASP A 22 -4.82 17.58 -23.38
C ASP A 22 -5.01 17.70 -21.87
N GLY A 23 -3.95 17.99 -21.13
CA GLY A 23 -3.97 18.11 -19.67
C GLY A 23 -3.67 16.81 -18.91
N THR A 24 -3.53 15.68 -19.61
CA THR A 24 -3.15 14.40 -18.98
C THR A 24 -1.75 14.50 -18.40
N CYS A 25 -1.59 14.05 -17.16
CA CYS A 25 -0.33 14.14 -16.45
C CYS A 25 0.27 12.76 -16.18
N LEU A 26 1.58 12.67 -16.31
CA LEU A 26 2.35 11.53 -15.84
C LEU A 26 2.99 11.91 -14.51
N VAL A 27 2.67 11.17 -13.46
CA VAL A 27 3.23 11.40 -12.12
C VAL A 27 4.06 10.20 -11.68
N TYR A 28 5.13 10.46 -10.95
CA TYR A 28 5.95 9.41 -10.36
C TYR A 28 5.45 9.12 -8.94
N ILE A 29 5.12 7.86 -8.68
CA ILE A 29 4.71 7.41 -7.34
C ILE A 29 5.95 6.90 -6.62
N ASP A 30 6.42 7.65 -5.64
CA ASP A 30 7.64 7.37 -4.91
C ASP A 30 7.42 6.65 -3.57
N ARG A 31 6.16 6.54 -3.13
CA ARG A 31 5.81 5.86 -1.88
C ARG A 31 4.37 5.36 -1.95
N GLN A 32 4.13 4.17 -1.42
CA GLN A 32 2.81 3.56 -1.43
C GLN A 32 2.52 2.89 -0.09
N LEU A 33 1.33 3.17 0.45
CA LEU A 33 0.77 2.43 1.58
C LEU A 33 -0.15 1.34 1.05
N ILE A 34 0.00 0.13 1.56
CA ILE A 34 -0.69 -1.06 1.06
C ILE A 34 -1.46 -1.70 2.21
N HIS A 35 -2.72 -2.00 1.97
CA HIS A 35 -3.56 -2.73 2.93
C HIS A 35 -4.12 -4.02 2.33
N GLU A 36 -4.87 -4.79 3.12
CA GLU A 36 -5.28 -6.15 2.80
C GLU A 36 -6.40 -6.26 1.76
N ILE A 37 -7.23 -5.21 1.57
CA ILE A 37 -8.47 -5.36 0.79
C ILE A 37 -8.20 -5.49 -0.70
N THR A 38 -7.40 -4.61 -1.27
CA THR A 38 -7.20 -4.55 -2.73
C THR A 38 -5.84 -5.04 -3.19
N SER A 39 -4.90 -5.26 -2.28
CA SER A 39 -3.54 -5.60 -2.63
C SER A 39 -3.37 -7.04 -3.15
N ALA A 40 -4.22 -7.97 -2.74
CA ALA A 40 -4.09 -9.37 -3.16
C ALA A 40 -4.09 -9.52 -4.68
N GLN A 41 -4.96 -8.80 -5.37
CA GLN A 41 -5.02 -8.81 -6.84
C GLN A 41 -3.76 -8.24 -7.47
N ALA A 42 -3.21 -7.17 -6.91
CA ALA A 42 -1.98 -6.56 -7.39
C ALA A 42 -0.79 -7.51 -7.25
N PHE A 43 -0.68 -8.18 -6.11
CA PHE A 43 0.37 -9.19 -5.89
C PHE A 43 0.22 -10.40 -6.82
N ASP A 44 -1.02 -10.84 -7.07
CA ASP A 44 -1.28 -11.91 -8.04
C ASP A 44 -0.83 -11.49 -9.44
N GLY A 45 -1.12 -10.26 -9.85
CA GLY A 45 -0.66 -9.72 -11.12
C GLY A 45 0.86 -9.70 -11.25
N LEU A 46 1.58 -9.33 -10.20
CA LEU A 46 3.04 -9.38 -10.18
C LEU A 46 3.53 -10.83 -10.34
N ARG A 47 2.94 -11.74 -9.58
CA ARG A 47 3.33 -13.16 -9.59
C ARG A 47 3.09 -13.80 -10.96
N GLU A 48 1.90 -13.58 -11.54
CA GLU A 48 1.54 -14.13 -12.85
C GLU A 48 2.40 -13.59 -13.99
N SER A 49 2.80 -12.32 -13.91
CA SER A 49 3.66 -11.70 -14.92
C SER A 49 5.15 -11.95 -14.69
N GLY A 50 5.52 -12.64 -13.61
CA GLY A 50 6.92 -12.88 -13.25
C GLY A 50 7.69 -11.62 -12.84
N ARG A 51 6.97 -10.57 -12.40
CA ARG A 51 7.57 -9.31 -12.00
C ARG A 51 7.81 -9.25 -10.50
N LYS A 52 8.78 -8.46 -10.11
CA LYS A 52 9.07 -8.14 -8.71
C LYS A 52 8.62 -6.70 -8.41
N ALA A 53 8.51 -6.38 -7.13
CA ALA A 53 8.33 -4.99 -6.75
C ALA A 53 9.57 -4.19 -7.15
N ARG A 54 9.37 -3.09 -7.88
CA ARG A 54 10.48 -2.29 -8.40
C ARG A 54 11.33 -1.67 -7.29
N ARG A 55 10.65 -1.12 -6.27
CA ARG A 55 11.29 -0.49 -5.12
C ARG A 55 10.60 -0.94 -3.84
N PRO A 56 10.94 -2.13 -3.34
CA PRO A 56 10.29 -2.67 -2.14
C PRO A 56 10.34 -1.71 -0.95
N GLU A 57 11.43 -1.01 -0.76
CA GLU A 57 11.65 -0.07 0.35
C GLU A 57 10.73 1.16 0.30
N ALA A 58 10.15 1.46 -0.85
CA ALA A 58 9.22 2.58 -1.02
C ALA A 58 7.77 2.22 -0.69
N ASN A 59 7.51 0.98 -0.33
CA ASN A 59 6.18 0.49 0.02
C ASN A 59 6.12 0.17 1.52
N LEU A 60 4.93 0.31 2.10
CA LEU A 60 4.67 -0.08 3.48
C LEU A 60 3.34 -0.79 3.53
N CYS A 61 3.34 -2.04 3.96
CA CYS A 61 2.15 -2.85 4.12
C CYS A 61 1.65 -2.77 5.56
N VAL A 62 0.38 -2.44 5.74
CA VAL A 62 -0.25 -2.32 7.06
C VAL A 62 -1.65 -2.94 7.02
N PRO A 63 -2.06 -3.67 8.07
CA PRO A 63 -3.46 -4.04 8.25
C PRO A 63 -4.30 -2.79 8.50
N ASP A 64 -5.49 -2.72 7.92
CA ASP A 64 -6.29 -1.51 7.99
C ASP A 64 -7.78 -1.79 8.21
N HIS A 65 -8.43 -2.51 7.29
CA HIS A 65 -9.89 -2.65 7.27
C HIS A 65 -10.40 -3.78 8.17
N ASN A 66 -9.69 -4.90 8.24
CA ASN A 66 -10.16 -6.13 8.88
C ASN A 66 -9.58 -6.33 10.28
N VAL A 67 -9.21 -5.25 10.93
CA VAL A 67 -8.61 -5.31 12.25
C VAL A 67 -9.60 -4.89 13.34
N PRO A 68 -9.66 -5.62 14.46
CA PRO A 68 -10.49 -5.19 15.57
C PRO A 68 -9.93 -3.92 16.21
N THR A 69 -10.84 -3.07 16.70
CA THR A 69 -10.49 -1.83 17.39
C THR A 69 -10.65 -1.95 18.89
N THR A 70 -10.96 -3.14 19.37
CA THR A 70 -11.18 -3.42 20.79
C THR A 70 -9.87 -3.23 21.58
N PRO A 71 -9.91 -2.55 22.73
CA PRO A 71 -8.75 -2.47 23.59
C PRO A 71 -8.23 -3.86 23.99
N GLY A 72 -6.92 -4.04 23.99
CA GLY A 72 -6.31 -5.32 24.35
C GLY A 72 -6.43 -6.40 23.29
N ARG A 73 -6.71 -6.03 22.02
CA ARG A 73 -6.79 -6.98 20.91
C ARG A 73 -5.51 -7.79 20.79
N GLY A 74 -5.64 -9.06 20.38
CA GLY A 74 -4.52 -9.93 20.10
C GLY A 74 -3.95 -9.72 18.69
N GLY A 75 -3.14 -10.66 18.24
CA GLY A 75 -2.56 -10.66 16.90
C GLY A 75 -3.57 -11.09 15.82
N THR A 76 -3.09 -11.16 14.58
CA THR A 76 -3.91 -11.55 13.41
C THR A 76 -4.56 -12.92 13.61
N ASP A 77 -3.87 -13.87 14.23
CA ASP A 77 -4.36 -15.22 14.49
C ASP A 77 -5.55 -15.26 15.45
N GLU A 78 -5.80 -14.21 16.23
CA GLU A 78 -6.92 -14.12 17.16
C GLU A 78 -8.17 -13.48 16.56
N ILE A 79 -8.15 -13.09 15.29
CA ILE A 79 -9.31 -12.51 14.62
C ILE A 79 -10.35 -13.62 14.37
N GLU A 80 -11.56 -13.43 14.92
CA GLU A 80 -12.61 -14.45 14.89
C GLU A 80 -13.20 -14.67 13.50
N ASP A 81 -13.38 -13.58 12.72
CA ASP A 81 -13.93 -13.69 11.38
C ASP A 81 -12.89 -14.27 10.42
N ASP A 82 -13.20 -15.44 9.87
CA ASP A 82 -12.26 -16.16 9.00
C ASP A 82 -11.87 -15.37 7.75
N ALA A 83 -12.83 -14.73 7.10
CA ALA A 83 -12.56 -13.96 5.88
C ALA A 83 -11.62 -12.79 6.16
N SER A 84 -11.86 -12.07 7.26
CA SER A 84 -11.00 -10.96 7.69
C SER A 84 -9.60 -11.44 8.04
N ARG A 85 -9.51 -12.53 8.79
CA ARG A 85 -8.22 -13.11 9.18
C ARG A 85 -7.41 -13.55 7.96
N ILE A 86 -8.04 -14.24 7.03
CA ILE A 86 -7.37 -14.74 5.82
C ILE A 86 -6.84 -13.58 4.98
N GLN A 87 -7.59 -12.51 4.82
CA GLN A 87 -7.10 -11.33 4.07
C GLN A 87 -5.84 -10.74 4.68
N LEU A 88 -5.76 -10.65 5.99
CA LEU A 88 -4.57 -10.16 6.69
C LEU A 88 -3.39 -11.13 6.57
N GLU A 89 -3.65 -12.42 6.69
CA GLU A 89 -2.63 -13.44 6.51
C GLU A 89 -2.05 -13.43 5.08
N VAL A 90 -2.90 -13.23 4.08
CA VAL A 90 -2.48 -13.10 2.68
C VAL A 90 -1.63 -11.85 2.48
N LEU A 91 -2.01 -10.73 3.07
CA LEU A 91 -1.19 -9.50 3.00
C LEU A 91 0.20 -9.74 3.60
N GLU A 92 0.26 -10.34 4.77
CA GLU A 92 1.53 -10.63 5.44
C GLU A 92 2.41 -11.57 4.60
N ALA A 93 1.82 -12.64 4.05
CA ALA A 93 2.53 -13.59 3.19
C ALA A 93 3.03 -12.92 1.90
N ASN A 94 2.21 -12.08 1.27
CA ASN A 94 2.60 -11.34 0.07
C ASN A 94 3.71 -10.34 0.34
N ALA A 95 3.63 -9.63 1.45
CA ALA A 95 4.70 -8.70 1.85
C ALA A 95 6.03 -9.43 2.02
N ALA A 96 6.01 -10.60 2.66
CA ALA A 96 7.21 -11.43 2.83
C ALA A 96 7.74 -11.94 1.50
N GLU A 97 6.86 -12.44 0.62
CA GLU A 97 7.26 -12.97 -0.69
C GLU A 97 7.93 -11.91 -1.56
N PHE A 98 7.39 -10.70 -1.60
CA PHE A 98 7.90 -9.61 -2.43
C PHE A 98 8.92 -8.71 -1.73
N GLY A 99 9.25 -9.01 -0.48
CA GLY A 99 10.26 -8.27 0.28
C GLY A 99 9.83 -6.88 0.69
N LEU A 100 8.52 -6.65 0.90
CA LEU A 100 8.01 -5.34 1.32
C LEU A 100 8.00 -5.20 2.84
N PRO A 101 8.31 -4.01 3.37
CA PRO A 101 8.11 -3.73 4.79
C PRO A 101 6.67 -3.96 5.23
N TYR A 102 6.48 -4.53 6.39
CA TYR A 102 5.17 -4.83 6.97
C TYR A 102 5.15 -4.42 8.45
N ILE A 103 4.12 -3.70 8.85
CA ILE A 103 3.88 -3.34 10.25
C ILE A 103 2.62 -4.07 10.70
N SER A 104 2.72 -4.90 11.74
CA SER A 104 1.59 -5.67 12.25
C SER A 104 0.61 -4.80 13.03
N ILE A 105 -0.57 -5.37 13.34
CA ILE A 105 -1.62 -4.64 14.07
C ILE A 105 -1.22 -4.24 15.50
N ASN A 106 -0.18 -4.83 16.03
CA ASN A 106 0.28 -4.58 17.40
C ASN A 106 1.67 -3.91 17.48
N ASP A 107 2.18 -3.48 16.34
CA ASP A 107 3.44 -2.72 16.31
C ASP A 107 3.28 -1.28 16.78
#